data_499c198b310f0e6e0315a96aaa590535
#
_entry.id   499c198b310f0e6e0315a96aaa590535
#
_cell.length_a   1.000
_cell.length_b   1.000
_cell.length_c   1.000
_cell.angle_alpha   90.00
_cell.angle_beta   90.00
_cell.angle_gamma   90.00
#
_symmetry.space_group_name_H-M   'P 1'
#
loop_
_entity.id
_entity.type
_entity.pdbx_description
1 polymer ?
#
loop_
_entity_poly.entity_id
_entity_poly.type
_entity_poly.pdbx_seq_one_letter_code
_entity_poly.pdbx_strand_id
1 'polypeptide(L)'
;MKEETILKNEWLKRYDLTAVTQSKYYKIVGCFAIGFERRKIRGDIHPYFVIYPLWEENVKECFWGPSLYHHIKDSKGLPYYLSISQMLEKKEEIFLNAENYINFDLRKNIHKDTLLKVINAYSNERYSVPSAQYA
;
A
#
# COMPACT_ATOMS: atom_id res chain seq x y z
N MET A 1 13.89 18.59 11.09
CA MET A 1 13.06 18.03 10.01
C MET A 1 11.77 17.48 10.62
N LYS A 2 10.65 17.72 9.98
CA LYS A 2 9.36 17.22 10.49
C LYS A 2 9.31 15.70 10.44
N GLU A 3 8.70 15.10 11.44
CA GLU A 3 8.55 13.65 11.53
C GLU A 3 7.88 13.04 10.27
N GLU A 4 6.90 13.74 9.71
CA GLU A 4 6.22 13.32 8.50
C GLU A 4 7.18 13.21 7.31
N THR A 5 8.11 14.14 7.16
CA THR A 5 9.12 14.11 6.11
C THR A 5 10.10 12.98 6.33
N ILE A 6 10.50 12.73 7.57
CA ILE A 6 11.39 11.60 7.90
C ILE A 6 10.72 10.28 7.52
N LEU A 7 9.47 10.10 7.89
CA LEU A 7 8.72 8.89 7.59
C LEU A 7 8.56 8.69 6.08
N LYS A 8 8.24 9.77 5.36
CA LYS A 8 8.16 9.73 3.89
C LYS A 8 9.48 9.24 3.29
N ASN A 9 10.60 9.85 3.71
CA ASN A 9 11.91 9.50 3.17
C ASN A 9 12.29 8.05 3.46
N GLU A 10 11.90 7.50 4.60
CA GLU A 10 12.13 6.09 4.93
C GLU A 10 11.40 5.17 3.95
N TRP A 11 10.14 5.46 3.63
CA TRP A 11 9.37 4.69 2.65
C TRP A 11 9.98 4.78 1.25
N LEU A 12 10.33 5.99 0.81
CA LEU A 12 10.90 6.21 -0.52
C LEU A 12 12.23 5.46 -0.69
N LYS A 13 13.09 5.57 0.31
CA LYS A 13 14.42 4.97 0.27
C LYS A 13 14.36 3.45 0.31
N ARG A 14 13.49 2.90 1.17
CA ARG A 14 13.43 1.45 1.38
C ARG A 14 12.99 0.70 0.13
N TYR A 15 12.04 1.24 -0.62
CA TYR A 15 11.44 0.55 -1.76
C TYR A 15 11.67 1.23 -3.11
N ASP A 16 12.51 2.25 -3.14
CA ASP A 16 12.81 3.01 -4.35
C ASP A 16 11.53 3.59 -4.97
N LEU A 17 10.74 4.25 -4.15
CA LEU A 17 9.47 4.85 -4.56
C LEU A 17 9.64 6.32 -4.90
N THR A 18 8.68 6.85 -5.67
CA THR A 18 8.57 8.27 -5.98
C THR A 18 7.33 8.82 -5.28
N ALA A 19 7.48 9.96 -4.60
CA ALA A 19 6.36 10.61 -3.93
C ALA A 19 5.52 11.37 -4.96
N VAL A 20 4.21 11.07 -4.98
CA VAL A 20 3.23 11.84 -5.74
C VAL A 20 2.69 12.97 -4.87
N THR A 21 2.46 12.65 -3.59
CA THR A 21 2.11 13.64 -2.55
C THR A 21 2.90 13.31 -1.30
N GLN A 22 2.69 14.06 -0.23
CA GLN A 22 3.34 13.80 1.06
C GLN A 22 2.95 12.43 1.65
N SER A 23 1.84 11.86 1.21
CA SER A 23 1.31 10.63 1.78
C SER A 23 1.06 9.51 0.76
N LYS A 24 1.50 9.70 -0.49
CA LYS A 24 1.28 8.71 -1.57
C LYS A 24 2.57 8.48 -2.34
N TYR A 25 3.08 7.25 -2.30
CA TYR A 25 4.38 6.88 -2.86
C TYR A 25 4.23 5.66 -3.75
N TYR A 26 4.71 5.74 -5.00
CA TYR A 26 4.55 4.65 -5.96
C TYR A 26 5.82 4.41 -6.77
N LYS A 27 5.88 3.23 -7.37
CA LYS A 27 6.81 2.93 -8.46
C LYS A 27 6.03 2.28 -9.59
N ILE A 28 6.50 2.47 -10.81
CA ILE A 28 5.84 1.90 -11.99
C ILE A 28 6.46 0.55 -12.31
N VAL A 29 5.62 -0.46 -12.42
CA VAL A 29 6.03 -1.81 -12.80
C VAL A 29 5.10 -2.26 -13.93
N GLY A 30 5.61 -2.21 -15.18
CA GLY A 30 4.79 -2.50 -16.35
C GLY A 30 3.61 -1.54 -16.45
N CYS A 31 2.41 -2.08 -16.45
CA CYS A 31 1.17 -1.29 -16.53
C CYS A 31 0.54 -1.02 -15.15
N PHE A 32 1.34 -1.12 -14.09
CA PHE A 32 0.85 -0.90 -12.73
C PHE A 32 1.66 0.19 -12.02
N ALA A 33 0.99 0.96 -11.16
CA ALA A 33 1.63 1.79 -10.14
C ALA A 33 1.43 1.06 -8.82
N ILE A 34 2.53 0.69 -8.16
CA ILE A 34 2.47 -0.02 -6.88
C ILE A 34 3.16 0.80 -5.80
N GLY A 35 2.67 0.72 -4.59
CA GLY A 35 3.28 1.46 -3.51
C GLY A 35 2.44 1.53 -2.26
N PHE A 36 2.59 2.65 -1.55
CA PHE A 36 1.99 2.83 -0.24
C PHE A 36 1.29 4.18 -0.14
N GLU A 37 0.22 4.19 0.64
CA GLU A 37 -0.51 5.42 0.98
C GLU A 37 -0.69 5.48 2.49
N ARG A 38 -0.58 6.69 3.04
CA ARG A 38 -0.95 6.97 4.41
C ARG A 38 -2.24 7.79 4.39
N ARG A 39 -3.33 7.24 4.88
CA ARG A 39 -4.60 7.95 4.94
C ARG A 39 -4.86 8.44 6.36
N LYS A 40 -5.23 9.70 6.47
CA LYS A 40 -5.60 10.29 7.75
C LYS A 40 -7.11 10.19 7.90
N ILE A 41 -7.55 9.44 8.92
CA ILE A 41 -8.96 9.24 9.19
C ILE A 41 -9.19 9.57 10.66
N ARG A 42 -9.98 10.61 10.93
CA ARG A 42 -10.30 11.07 12.29
C ARG A 42 -9.06 11.37 13.14
N GLY A 43 -8.01 11.91 12.50
CA GLY A 43 -6.77 12.26 13.19
C GLY A 43 -5.73 11.17 13.28
N ASP A 44 -6.12 9.92 13.06
CA ASP A 44 -5.20 8.78 13.03
C ASP A 44 -4.75 8.49 11.62
N ILE A 45 -3.54 7.96 11.49
CA ILE A 45 -2.96 7.62 10.20
C ILE A 45 -3.03 6.12 10.00
N HIS A 46 -3.49 5.72 8.82
CA HIS A 46 -3.67 4.33 8.43
C HIS A 46 -2.78 4.04 7.22
N PRO A 47 -1.83 3.10 7.32
CA PRO A 47 -1.00 2.74 6.18
C PRO A 47 -1.68 1.70 5.30
N TYR A 48 -1.55 1.88 3.97
CA TYR A 48 -2.11 0.96 2.97
C TYR A 48 -1.04 0.59 1.95
N PHE A 49 -1.09 -0.66 1.49
CA PHE A 49 -0.40 -1.10 0.29
C PHE A 49 -1.40 -1.06 -0.86
N VAL A 50 -1.00 -0.49 -2.01
CA VAL A 50 -1.91 -0.26 -3.13
C VAL A 50 -1.29 -0.69 -4.46
N ILE A 51 -2.16 -1.13 -5.38
CA ILE A 51 -1.80 -1.38 -6.77
C ILE A 51 -2.89 -0.74 -7.64
N TYR A 52 -2.48 0.18 -8.51
CA TYR A 52 -3.37 0.83 -9.47
C TYR A 52 -3.04 0.37 -10.89
N PRO A 53 -4.04 0.07 -11.72
CA PRO A 53 -3.80 -0.23 -13.13
C PRO A 53 -3.54 1.05 -13.92
N LEU A 54 -2.65 0.97 -14.92
CA LEU A 54 -2.27 2.11 -15.76
C LEU A 54 -2.59 1.87 -17.23
N TRP A 55 -3.43 0.92 -17.55
CA TRP A 55 -3.79 0.62 -18.94
C TRP A 55 -4.96 1.44 -19.49
N GLU A 56 -5.56 2.28 -18.66
CA GLU A 56 -6.61 3.17 -19.11
C GLU A 56 -6.00 4.36 -19.88
N GLU A 57 -6.69 4.84 -20.92
CA GLU A 57 -6.22 5.97 -21.70
C GLU A 57 -6.23 7.28 -20.92
N ASN A 58 -7.15 7.39 -19.98
CA ASN A 58 -7.34 8.58 -19.17
C ASN A 58 -6.72 8.35 -17.79
N VAL A 59 -5.71 9.16 -17.46
CA VAL A 59 -5.01 9.06 -16.16
C VAL A 59 -6.00 9.18 -14.99
N LYS A 60 -7.01 10.03 -15.13
CA LYS A 60 -8.05 10.19 -14.12
C LYS A 60 -8.80 8.87 -13.86
N GLU A 61 -9.04 8.10 -14.92
CA GLU A 61 -9.70 6.81 -14.82
C GLU A 61 -8.78 5.74 -14.25
N CYS A 62 -7.48 5.83 -14.53
CA CYS A 62 -6.49 4.89 -13.97
C CYS A 62 -6.52 4.90 -12.44
N PHE A 63 -6.69 6.07 -11.84
CA PHE A 63 -6.70 6.23 -10.39
C PHE A 63 -8.11 6.29 -9.80
N TRP A 64 -9.11 5.99 -10.59
CA TRP A 64 -10.50 5.97 -10.12
C TRP A 64 -10.75 4.85 -9.12
N GLY A 65 -10.08 3.73 -9.29
CA GLY A 65 -10.17 2.62 -8.35
C GLY A 65 -8.93 1.74 -8.42
N PRO A 66 -8.37 1.34 -7.27
CA PRO A 66 -7.21 0.45 -7.25
C PRO A 66 -7.59 -0.99 -7.56
N SER A 67 -6.65 -1.73 -8.16
CA SER A 67 -6.77 -3.18 -8.32
C SER A 67 -6.60 -3.89 -6.98
N LEU A 68 -5.83 -3.27 -6.09
CA LEU A 68 -5.60 -3.75 -4.74
C LEU A 68 -5.47 -2.56 -3.80
N TYR A 69 -6.15 -2.61 -2.67
CA TYR A 69 -6.09 -1.57 -1.64
C TYR A 69 -6.15 -2.24 -0.28
N HIS A 70 -5.00 -2.61 0.24
CA HIS A 70 -4.89 -3.42 1.45
C HIS A 70 -4.42 -2.59 2.64
N HIS A 71 -5.22 -2.54 3.69
CA HIS A 71 -4.86 -1.92 4.96
C HIS A 71 -3.77 -2.78 5.63
N ILE A 72 -2.59 -2.21 5.85
CA ILE A 72 -1.50 -2.94 6.50
C ILE A 72 -1.90 -3.23 7.94
N LYS A 73 -1.80 -4.50 8.34
CA LYS A 73 -2.23 -4.98 9.65
C LYS A 73 -1.03 -5.46 10.46
N ASP A 74 -1.18 -5.41 11.78
CA ASP A 74 -0.17 -5.93 12.69
C ASP A 74 -0.18 -7.47 12.73
N SER A 75 0.67 -8.07 13.55
CA SER A 75 0.79 -9.52 13.66
C SER A 75 -0.48 -10.19 14.22
N LYS A 76 -1.36 -9.42 14.84
CA LYS A 76 -2.64 -9.92 15.38
C LYS A 76 -3.79 -9.76 14.38
N GLY A 77 -3.51 -9.23 13.20
CA GLY A 77 -4.50 -8.99 12.16
C GLY A 77 -5.31 -7.70 12.36
N LEU A 78 -4.84 -6.81 13.23
CA LEU A 78 -5.50 -5.54 13.50
C LEU A 78 -4.86 -4.42 12.68
N PRO A 79 -5.67 -3.55 12.05
CA PRO A 79 -5.12 -2.42 11.29
C PRO A 79 -4.45 -1.41 12.22
N TYR A 80 -3.46 -0.70 11.68
CA TYR A 80 -2.76 0.35 12.42
C TYR A 80 -3.57 1.64 12.41
N TYR A 81 -3.76 2.25 13.57
CA TYR A 81 -4.35 3.57 13.78
C TYR A 81 -3.39 4.37 14.63
N LEU A 82 -2.44 5.06 14.00
CA LEU A 82 -1.31 5.64 14.70
C LEU A 82 -1.16 7.13 14.43
N SER A 83 -0.57 7.85 15.39
CA SER A 83 -0.06 9.20 15.13
C SER A 83 1.20 9.09 14.28
N ILE A 84 1.64 10.22 13.73
CA ILE A 84 2.86 10.23 12.89
C ILE A 84 4.08 9.80 13.70
N SER A 85 4.17 10.21 14.97
CA SER A 85 5.26 9.82 15.86
C SER A 85 5.27 8.30 16.12
N GLN A 86 4.09 7.73 16.34
CA GLN A 86 3.95 6.29 16.55
C GLN A 86 4.29 5.48 15.30
N MET A 87 3.92 5.99 14.12
CA MET A 87 4.30 5.35 12.86
C MET A 87 5.81 5.36 12.67
N LEU A 88 6.46 6.48 12.98
CA LEU A 88 7.91 6.58 12.86
C LEU A 88 8.60 5.61 13.84
N GLU A 89 8.09 5.51 15.05
CA GLU A 89 8.60 4.59 16.08
C GLU A 89 8.42 3.13 15.66
N LYS A 90 7.29 2.80 15.04
CA LYS A 90 6.94 1.43 14.65
C LYS A 90 7.21 1.10 13.17
N LYS A 91 7.95 1.97 12.47
CA LYS A 91 8.15 1.83 11.03
C LYS A 91 8.68 0.48 10.59
N GLU A 92 9.64 -0.07 11.31
CA GLU A 92 10.23 -1.38 10.96
C GLU A 92 9.21 -2.51 11.08
N GLU A 93 8.37 -2.47 12.09
CA GLU A 93 7.28 -3.42 12.27
C GLU A 93 6.27 -3.31 11.12
N ILE A 94 5.91 -2.08 10.76
CA ILE A 94 4.95 -1.82 9.66
C ILE A 94 5.53 -2.31 8.33
N PHE A 95 6.80 -2.03 8.06
CA PHE A 95 7.47 -2.52 6.85
C PHE A 95 7.46 -4.04 6.79
N LEU A 96 7.81 -4.70 7.90
CA LEU A 96 7.86 -6.15 7.96
C LEU A 96 6.46 -6.76 7.70
N ASN A 97 5.43 -6.21 8.32
CA ASN A 97 4.07 -6.70 8.13
C ASN A 97 3.58 -6.50 6.70
N ALA A 98 3.93 -5.37 6.09
CA ALA A 98 3.61 -5.12 4.68
C ALA A 98 4.33 -6.12 3.78
N GLU A 99 5.62 -6.36 4.02
CA GLU A 99 6.42 -7.30 3.23
C GLU A 99 5.90 -8.73 3.35
N ASN A 100 5.45 -9.12 4.53
CA ASN A 100 4.86 -10.45 4.75
C ASN A 100 3.55 -10.63 3.97
N TYR A 101 2.74 -9.59 3.90
CA TYR A 101 1.50 -9.63 3.12
C TYR A 101 1.77 -9.70 1.63
N ILE A 102 2.68 -8.85 1.15
CA ILE A 102 3.03 -8.75 -0.27
C ILE A 102 3.66 -10.05 -0.78
N ASN A 103 4.52 -10.66 0.05
CA ASN A 103 5.18 -11.93 -0.22
C ASN A 103 6.07 -11.93 -1.47
N PHE A 104 6.63 -10.76 -1.82
CA PHE A 104 7.70 -10.63 -2.80
C PHE A 104 8.51 -9.37 -2.45
N ASP A 105 9.72 -9.26 -3.00
CA ASP A 105 10.61 -8.15 -2.67
C ASP A 105 10.37 -6.96 -3.60
N LEU A 106 9.80 -5.89 -3.04
CA LEU A 106 9.53 -4.65 -3.79
C LEU A 106 10.80 -3.95 -4.26
N ARG A 107 11.94 -4.27 -3.67
CA ARG A 107 13.23 -3.64 -4.01
C ARG A 107 13.85 -4.25 -5.27
N LYS A 108 13.39 -5.42 -5.69
CA LYS A 108 13.88 -6.13 -6.86
C LYS A 108 12.98 -5.88 -8.07
N ASN A 109 13.41 -6.33 -9.23
CA ASN A 109 12.57 -6.31 -10.43
C ASN A 109 11.36 -7.21 -10.19
N ILE A 110 10.18 -6.65 -10.41
CA ILE A 110 8.91 -7.33 -10.12
C ILE A 110 8.31 -7.77 -11.45
N HIS A 111 7.94 -9.03 -11.54
CA HIS A 111 7.30 -9.59 -12.71
C HIS A 111 5.81 -9.29 -12.69
N LYS A 112 5.25 -8.98 -13.87
CA LYS A 112 3.82 -8.74 -14.03
C LYS A 112 2.97 -9.90 -13.48
N ASP A 113 3.40 -11.13 -13.71
CA ASP A 113 2.67 -12.31 -13.24
C ASP A 113 2.61 -12.38 -11.72
N THR A 114 3.66 -11.94 -11.03
CA THR A 114 3.67 -11.86 -9.58
C THR A 114 2.61 -10.89 -9.08
N LEU A 115 2.50 -9.72 -9.73
CA LEU A 115 1.50 -8.72 -9.36
C LEU A 115 0.08 -9.24 -9.59
N LEU A 116 -0.15 -9.93 -10.70
CA LEU A 116 -1.45 -10.51 -11.00
C LEU A 116 -1.86 -11.55 -9.96
N LYS A 117 -0.91 -12.36 -9.48
CA LYS A 117 -1.17 -13.33 -8.40
C LYS A 117 -1.58 -12.63 -7.11
N VAL A 118 -0.92 -11.55 -6.75
CA VAL A 118 -1.25 -10.78 -5.55
C VAL A 118 -2.64 -10.15 -5.67
N ILE A 119 -2.96 -9.58 -6.82
CA ILE A 119 -4.27 -8.98 -7.08
C ILE A 119 -5.37 -10.04 -7.01
N ASN A 120 -5.15 -11.20 -7.60
CA ASN A 120 -6.12 -12.30 -7.59
C ASN A 120 -6.34 -12.84 -6.18
N ALA A 121 -5.27 -12.97 -5.39
CA ALA A 121 -5.37 -13.40 -4.00
C ALA A 121 -6.20 -12.41 -3.18
N TYR A 122 -5.97 -11.11 -3.38
CA TYR A 122 -6.74 -10.06 -2.72
C TYR A 122 -8.22 -10.11 -3.11
N SER A 123 -8.51 -10.30 -4.40
CA SER A 123 -9.89 -10.41 -4.89
C SER A 123 -10.60 -11.61 -4.28
N ASN A 124 -9.92 -12.75 -4.19
CA ASN A 124 -10.48 -13.96 -3.57
C ASN A 124 -10.74 -13.74 -2.09
N GLU A 125 -9.83 -13.11 -1.39
CA GLU A 125 -9.98 -12.75 0.02
C GLU A 125 -11.21 -11.87 0.22
N ARG A 126 -11.39 -10.84 -0.65
CA ARG A 126 -12.55 -9.94 -0.60
C ARG A 126 -13.86 -10.68 -0.81
N TYR A 127 -13.91 -11.56 -1.79
CA TYR A 127 -15.14 -12.28 -2.17
C TYR A 127 -15.41 -13.50 -1.32
N SER A 128 -14.46 -13.94 -0.51
CA SER A 128 -14.69 -15.03 0.45
C SER A 128 -15.36 -14.55 1.73
N VAL A 129 -15.50 -13.24 1.90
CA VAL A 129 -16.14 -12.65 3.07
C VAL A 129 -17.65 -12.84 2.99
N PRO A 130 -18.38 -12.99 4.12
CA PRO A 130 -19.81 -13.20 4.11
C PRO A 130 -20.57 -12.19 3.24
N SER A 131 -21.56 -12.66 2.51
CA SER A 131 -22.32 -11.85 1.54
C SER A 131 -22.95 -10.60 2.15
N ALA A 132 -23.20 -10.60 3.45
CA ALA A 132 -23.71 -9.44 4.17
C ALA A 132 -22.82 -8.20 4.01
N GLN A 133 -21.56 -8.37 3.74
CA GLN A 133 -20.63 -7.27 3.53
C GLN A 133 -20.78 -6.62 2.15
N TYR A 134 -21.48 -7.27 1.25
CA TYR A 134 -21.70 -6.78 -0.11
C TYR A 134 -23.16 -6.36 -0.34
N ALA A 135 -23.95 -6.50 0.67
CA ALA A 135 -25.36 -6.12 0.59
C ALA A 135 -25.57 -4.61 0.59
#